data_a3ea2bbbd94bea033da1043606ca9139
#
_entry.id   a3ea2bbbd94bea033da1043606ca9139
#
_cell.length_a   1.000
_cell.length_b   1.000
_cell.length_c   1.000
_cell.angle_alpha   90.00
_cell.angle_beta   90.00
_cell.angle_gamma   90.00
#
_symmetry.space_group_name_H-M   'P 1'
#
loop_
_entity.id
_entity.type
_entity.pdbx_description
1 polymer ?
#
loop_
_entity_poly.entity_id
_entity_poly.type
_entity_poly.pdbx_seq_one_letter_code
_entity_poly.pdbx_strand_id
1 'polypeptide(L)'
;MNRVLPESRKDGIIMPIFKGAGVAIVTPFTQDDKVNFEELGKMIDFQIAGGTDAIIICGTTGESSTLTHEEHDACIKFAVEHTAGRVPVIAGTGSNSTAEAIRLSTHAQNNGADALLLVTPYYNKATQKGLIQHYTAIANSVDLPIILYNVPSRTGVNILPRTAVTLAKN
;
A
#
# COMPACT_ATOMS: atom_id res chain seq x y z
N MET A 1 21.09 10.05 -2.39
CA MET A 1 20.35 11.32 -2.35
C MET A 1 19.38 11.15 -1.18
N ASN A 2 19.59 11.88 -0.06
CA ASN A 2 18.74 11.73 1.12
C ASN A 2 17.34 12.26 0.81
N ARG A 3 16.38 11.35 0.66
CA ARG A 3 14.96 11.68 0.55
C ARG A 3 14.53 12.23 1.91
N VAL A 4 14.28 13.52 2.00
CA VAL A 4 13.65 14.11 3.18
C VAL A 4 12.21 13.64 3.16
N LEU A 5 11.88 12.66 4.00
CA LEU A 5 10.48 12.31 4.27
C LEU A 5 9.79 13.61 4.71
N PRO A 6 8.59 13.92 4.21
CA PRO A 6 7.84 15.06 4.76
C PRO A 6 7.71 14.78 6.25
N GLU A 7 8.18 15.72 7.08
CA GLU A 7 8.02 15.64 8.52
C GLU A 7 6.54 15.42 8.83
N SER A 8 6.19 14.18 9.15
CA SER A 8 4.80 13.78 9.42
C SER A 8 4.23 14.44 10.68
N ARG A 9 5.03 15.27 11.36
CA ARG A 9 4.65 16.06 12.54
C ARG A 9 5.35 17.42 12.51
N LYS A 10 4.64 18.45 12.09
CA LYS A 10 4.92 19.83 12.49
C LYS A 10 3.88 20.22 13.53
N ASP A 11 4.33 20.60 14.73
CA ASP A 11 3.49 21.16 15.81
C ASP A 11 2.32 20.25 16.28
N GLY A 12 2.50 18.93 16.29
CA GLY A 12 1.46 17.98 16.72
C GLY A 12 0.36 17.71 15.68
N ILE A 13 0.44 18.32 14.49
CA ILE A 13 -0.52 18.10 13.39
C ILE A 13 0.00 16.95 12.53
N ILE A 14 -0.81 15.89 12.41
CA ILE A 14 -0.55 14.81 11.46
C ILE A 14 -0.84 15.34 10.06
N MET A 15 0.21 15.54 9.27
CA MET A 15 0.04 15.94 7.87
C MET A 15 -0.39 14.72 7.05
N PRO A 16 -1.41 14.84 6.19
CA PRO A 16 -1.77 13.75 5.28
C PRO A 16 -0.64 13.51 4.27
N ILE A 17 -0.43 12.26 3.87
CA ILE A 17 0.59 11.85 2.89
C ILE A 17 0.38 12.55 1.55
N PHE A 18 -0.88 12.71 1.16
CA PHE A 18 -1.31 13.48 -0.02
C PHE A 18 -2.71 14.07 0.23
N LYS A 19 -3.09 15.02 -0.62
CA LYS A 19 -4.46 15.56 -0.70
C LYS A 19 -4.90 15.48 -2.15
N GLY A 20 -6.11 14.99 -2.40
CA GLY A 20 -6.68 14.84 -3.74
C GLY A 20 -6.94 13.39 -4.11
N ALA A 21 -6.57 12.98 -5.32
CA ALA A 21 -6.86 11.67 -5.88
C ALA A 21 -5.62 10.75 -5.86
N GLY A 22 -5.76 9.59 -5.22
CA GLY A 22 -4.80 8.49 -5.33
C GLY A 22 -5.34 7.42 -6.26
N VAL A 23 -4.63 7.10 -7.34
CA VAL A 23 -5.07 6.09 -8.31
C VAL A 23 -4.55 4.71 -7.94
N ALA A 24 -5.46 3.73 -7.81
CA ALA A 24 -5.10 2.32 -7.75
C ALA A 24 -4.84 1.82 -9.18
N ILE A 25 -3.56 1.71 -9.54
CA ILE A 25 -3.12 1.37 -10.88
C ILE A 25 -3.20 -0.15 -11.13
N VAL A 26 -3.47 -0.57 -12.37
CA VAL A 26 -3.43 -1.97 -12.78
C VAL A 26 -1.99 -2.45 -12.96
N THR A 27 -1.77 -3.75 -12.95
CA THR A 27 -0.51 -4.38 -13.32
C THR A 27 -0.63 -4.90 -14.75
N PRO A 28 0.04 -4.29 -15.74
CA PRO A 28 0.02 -4.80 -17.11
C PRO A 28 0.92 -6.03 -17.25
N PHE A 29 0.48 -6.99 -18.07
CA PHE A 29 1.23 -8.21 -18.36
C PHE A 29 1.60 -8.29 -19.84
N THR A 30 2.65 -9.02 -20.13
CA THR A 30 3.05 -9.42 -21.48
C THR A 30 2.23 -10.63 -21.94
N GLN A 31 2.37 -11.04 -23.21
CA GLN A 31 1.66 -12.23 -23.75
C GLN A 31 2.14 -13.56 -23.13
N ASP A 32 3.31 -13.57 -22.49
CA ASP A 32 3.88 -14.70 -21.75
C ASP A 32 3.68 -14.57 -20.23
N ASP A 33 2.65 -13.85 -19.80
CA ASP A 33 2.17 -13.71 -18.43
C ASP A 33 3.19 -13.10 -17.45
N LYS A 34 4.14 -12.31 -17.93
CA LYS A 34 5.09 -11.57 -17.10
C LYS A 34 4.67 -10.13 -16.92
N VAL A 35 5.04 -9.52 -15.81
CA VAL A 35 4.81 -8.08 -15.59
C VAL A 35 5.50 -7.26 -16.71
N ASN A 36 4.73 -6.40 -17.36
CA ASN A 36 5.21 -5.49 -18.39
C ASN A 36 5.60 -4.15 -17.78
N PHE A 37 6.85 -4.03 -17.36
CA PHE A 37 7.35 -2.81 -16.71
C PHE A 37 7.40 -1.61 -17.64
N GLU A 38 7.61 -1.80 -18.95
CA GLU A 38 7.58 -0.69 -19.92
C GLU A 38 6.18 -0.05 -19.95
N GLU A 39 5.14 -0.87 -20.03
CA GLU A 39 3.77 -0.39 -20.04
C GLU A 39 3.36 0.18 -18.68
N LEU A 40 3.79 -0.44 -17.58
CA LEU A 40 3.56 0.09 -16.24
C LEU A 40 4.14 1.50 -16.08
N GLY A 41 5.35 1.74 -16.61
CA GLY A 41 5.97 3.06 -16.60
C GLY A 41 5.17 4.10 -17.37
N LYS A 42 4.71 3.77 -18.60
CA LYS A 42 3.85 4.65 -19.40
C LYS A 42 2.53 4.99 -18.67
N MET A 43 1.95 3.99 -18.00
CA MET A 43 0.72 4.20 -17.23
C MET A 43 0.93 5.11 -16.01
N ILE A 44 2.05 4.95 -15.29
CA ILE A 44 2.40 5.85 -14.19
C ILE A 44 2.57 7.29 -14.71
N ASP A 45 3.29 7.48 -15.80
CA ASP A 45 3.51 8.79 -16.40
C ASP A 45 2.18 9.42 -16.88
N PHE A 46 1.30 8.62 -17.49
CA PHE A 46 -0.03 9.07 -17.91
C PHE A 46 -0.87 9.55 -16.71
N GLN A 47 -0.88 8.82 -15.61
CA GLN A 47 -1.62 9.20 -14.40
C GLN A 47 -1.06 10.48 -13.78
N ILE A 48 0.26 10.61 -13.69
CA ILE A 48 0.91 11.80 -13.14
C ILE A 48 0.63 13.02 -14.03
N ALA A 49 0.74 12.88 -15.34
CA ALA A 49 0.42 13.94 -16.31
C ALA A 49 -1.07 14.33 -16.25
N GLY A 50 -1.95 13.38 -15.93
CA GLY A 50 -3.38 13.60 -15.72
C GLY A 50 -3.73 14.26 -14.39
N GLY A 51 -2.76 14.50 -13.50
CA GLY A 51 -2.93 15.22 -12.24
C GLY A 51 -3.31 14.34 -11.05
N THR A 52 -2.95 13.04 -11.06
CA THR A 52 -3.10 12.22 -9.84
C THR A 52 -2.16 12.73 -8.74
N ASP A 53 -2.60 12.67 -7.49
CA ASP A 53 -1.82 13.12 -6.32
C ASP A 53 -1.06 11.98 -5.64
N ALA A 54 -1.33 10.74 -5.98
CA ALA A 54 -0.60 9.56 -5.50
C ALA A 54 -0.78 8.35 -6.43
N ILE A 55 0.20 7.46 -6.48
CA ILE A 55 0.11 6.15 -7.14
C ILE A 55 -0.06 5.06 -6.07
N ILE A 56 -1.09 4.23 -6.19
CA ILE A 56 -1.29 3.06 -5.34
C ILE A 56 -0.95 1.82 -6.17
N ILE A 57 0.20 1.22 -5.89
CA ILE A 57 0.71 0.03 -6.58
C ILE A 57 0.37 -1.25 -5.81
N CYS A 58 0.17 -2.35 -6.49
CA CYS A 58 -0.13 -3.65 -5.89
C CYS A 58 -1.34 -3.62 -4.94
N GLY A 59 -2.34 -2.79 -5.23
CA GLY A 59 -3.67 -2.88 -4.61
C GLY A 59 -4.50 -3.99 -5.27
N THR A 60 -5.78 -4.10 -4.92
CA THR A 60 -6.72 -5.07 -5.54
C THR A 60 -6.83 -4.88 -7.05
N THR A 61 -6.85 -3.63 -7.52
CA THR A 61 -6.86 -3.29 -8.96
C THR A 61 -5.59 -3.76 -9.67
N GLY A 62 -4.46 -3.75 -8.97
CA GLY A 62 -3.17 -4.26 -9.46
C GLY A 62 -2.99 -5.76 -9.29
N GLU A 63 -4.05 -6.50 -8.99
CA GLU A 63 -4.08 -7.97 -8.92
C GLU A 63 -3.01 -8.56 -7.98
N SER A 64 -2.71 -7.88 -6.87
CA SER A 64 -1.64 -8.24 -5.93
C SER A 64 -1.69 -9.70 -5.45
N SER A 65 -2.90 -10.27 -5.34
CA SER A 65 -3.09 -11.65 -4.88
C SER A 65 -2.69 -12.73 -5.89
N THR A 66 -2.45 -12.38 -7.15
CA THR A 66 -2.04 -13.30 -8.22
C THR A 66 -0.58 -13.14 -8.62
N LEU A 67 0.09 -12.10 -8.11
CA LEU A 67 1.52 -11.89 -8.29
C LEU A 67 2.32 -12.84 -7.39
N THR A 68 3.43 -13.36 -7.89
CA THR A 68 4.44 -13.96 -7.01
C THR A 68 5.03 -12.91 -6.09
N HIS A 69 5.69 -13.31 -5.01
CA HIS A 69 6.33 -12.37 -4.11
C HIS A 69 7.41 -11.54 -4.83
N GLU A 70 8.14 -12.16 -5.73
CA GLU A 70 9.19 -11.52 -6.53
C GLU A 70 8.61 -10.46 -7.46
N GLU A 71 7.50 -10.76 -8.14
CA GLU A 71 6.80 -9.80 -9.01
C GLU A 71 6.21 -8.64 -8.21
N HIS A 72 5.58 -8.93 -7.06
CA HIS A 72 5.03 -7.93 -6.17
C HIS A 72 6.11 -6.95 -5.69
N ASP A 73 7.23 -7.47 -5.21
CA ASP A 73 8.37 -6.69 -4.75
C ASP A 73 8.98 -5.86 -5.90
N ALA A 74 9.11 -6.46 -7.10
CA ALA A 74 9.62 -5.78 -8.29
C ALA A 74 8.68 -4.65 -8.76
N CYS A 75 7.36 -4.84 -8.72
CA CYS A 75 6.38 -3.81 -9.06
C CYS A 75 6.49 -2.59 -8.14
N ILE A 76 6.60 -2.81 -6.82
CA ILE A 76 6.74 -1.71 -5.85
C ILE A 76 8.05 -0.96 -6.09
N LYS A 77 9.17 -1.68 -6.21
CA LYS A 77 10.47 -1.09 -6.49
C LYS A 77 10.44 -0.25 -7.77
N PHE A 78 9.95 -0.82 -8.85
CA PHE A 78 9.83 -0.13 -10.13
C PHE A 78 8.96 1.13 -10.03
N ALA A 79 7.79 1.04 -9.39
CA ALA A 79 6.89 2.18 -9.23
C ALA A 79 7.56 3.32 -8.45
N VAL A 80 8.31 3.03 -7.38
CA VAL A 80 9.06 4.02 -6.60
C VAL A 80 10.16 4.67 -7.45
N GLU A 81 10.98 3.86 -8.13
CA GLU A 81 12.08 4.34 -8.96
C GLU A 81 11.57 5.16 -10.14
N HIS A 82 10.54 4.68 -10.85
CA HIS A 82 9.98 5.34 -12.02
C HIS A 82 9.22 6.64 -11.66
N THR A 83 8.47 6.63 -10.58
CA THR A 83 7.79 7.85 -10.08
C THR A 83 8.78 8.92 -9.67
N ALA A 84 9.96 8.53 -9.17
CA ALA A 84 11.08 9.42 -8.85
C ALA A 84 10.69 10.60 -7.93
N GLY A 85 9.73 10.37 -7.01
CA GLY A 85 9.26 11.38 -6.06
C GLY A 85 8.35 12.47 -6.64
N ARG A 86 7.86 12.33 -7.89
CA ARG A 86 6.90 13.27 -8.49
C ARG A 86 5.57 13.30 -7.74
N VAL A 87 5.12 12.15 -7.25
CA VAL A 87 3.98 11.96 -6.34
C VAL A 87 4.31 10.84 -5.36
N PRO A 88 3.64 10.74 -4.21
CA PRO A 88 3.81 9.61 -3.29
C PRO A 88 3.42 8.28 -3.91
N VAL A 89 4.17 7.22 -3.57
CA VAL A 89 3.87 5.83 -3.94
C VAL A 89 3.39 5.08 -2.70
N ILE A 90 2.16 4.58 -2.76
CA ILE A 90 1.51 3.82 -1.70
C ILE A 90 1.50 2.35 -2.10
N ALA A 91 2.13 1.49 -1.31
CA ALA A 91 2.24 0.07 -1.60
C ALA A 91 1.11 -0.74 -0.96
N GLY A 92 0.40 -1.54 -1.74
CA GLY A 92 -0.55 -2.53 -1.25
C GLY A 92 0.20 -3.73 -0.68
N THR A 93 0.22 -3.88 0.65
CA THR A 93 0.99 -4.93 1.36
C THR A 93 0.14 -5.74 2.33
N GLY A 94 -1.19 -5.57 2.28
CA GLY A 94 -2.11 -6.34 3.12
C GLY A 94 -2.16 -7.82 2.72
N SER A 95 -2.27 -8.68 3.72
CA SER A 95 -2.46 -10.13 3.58
C SER A 95 -3.37 -10.65 4.69
N ASN A 96 -3.95 -11.84 4.50
CA ASN A 96 -4.64 -12.56 5.55
C ASN A 96 -3.68 -13.27 6.52
N SER A 97 -2.39 -13.34 6.17
CA SER A 97 -1.30 -13.79 7.05
C SER A 97 -0.57 -12.56 7.61
N THR A 98 -0.54 -12.43 8.95
CA THR A 98 0.18 -11.33 9.61
C THR A 98 1.68 -11.36 9.28
N ALA A 99 2.28 -12.54 9.26
CA ALA A 99 3.71 -12.70 8.94
C ALA A 99 4.01 -12.27 7.50
N GLU A 100 3.15 -12.61 6.54
CA GLU A 100 3.30 -12.19 5.15
C GLU A 100 3.11 -10.67 5.01
N ALA A 101 2.07 -10.10 5.64
CA ALA A 101 1.86 -8.65 5.62
C ALA A 101 3.06 -7.88 6.20
N ILE A 102 3.69 -8.38 7.27
CA ILE A 102 4.92 -7.81 7.83
C ILE A 102 6.05 -7.89 6.80
N ARG A 103 6.28 -9.05 6.17
CA ARG A 103 7.31 -9.23 5.14
C ARG A 103 7.12 -8.25 3.98
N LEU A 104 5.91 -8.20 3.40
CA LEU A 104 5.58 -7.31 2.29
C LEU A 104 5.77 -5.84 2.67
N SER A 105 5.32 -5.46 3.87
CA SER A 105 5.41 -4.08 4.36
C SER A 105 6.87 -3.65 4.59
N THR A 106 7.68 -4.52 5.19
CA THR A 106 9.12 -4.28 5.39
C THR A 106 9.84 -4.15 4.03
N HIS A 107 9.48 -4.98 3.07
CA HIS A 107 10.05 -4.92 1.72
C HIS A 107 9.67 -3.62 1.00
N ALA A 108 8.41 -3.20 1.10
CA ALA A 108 7.94 -1.94 0.53
C ALA A 108 8.68 -0.73 1.15
N GLN A 109 8.86 -0.73 2.46
CA GLN A 109 9.65 0.30 3.15
C GLN A 109 11.09 0.34 2.64
N ASN A 110 11.75 -0.81 2.54
CA ASN A 110 13.14 -0.91 2.07
C ASN A 110 13.30 -0.47 0.60
N ASN A 111 12.25 -0.61 -0.21
CA ASN A 111 12.21 -0.13 -1.58
C ASN A 111 11.78 1.34 -1.71
N GLY A 112 11.52 2.04 -0.59
CA GLY A 112 11.27 3.47 -0.57
C GLY A 112 9.82 3.87 -0.87
N ALA A 113 8.84 3.02 -0.61
CA ALA A 113 7.43 3.42 -0.60
C ALA A 113 7.19 4.54 0.43
N ASP A 114 6.20 5.39 0.18
CA ASP A 114 5.89 6.53 1.06
C ASP A 114 4.81 6.15 2.10
N ALA A 115 3.99 5.15 1.81
CA ALA A 115 2.96 4.63 2.71
C ALA A 115 2.54 3.21 2.31
N LEU A 116 1.76 2.58 3.18
CA LEU A 116 1.21 1.24 2.98
C LEU A 116 -0.32 1.28 2.91
N LEU A 117 -0.90 0.48 2.01
CA LEU A 117 -2.33 0.20 1.95
C LEU A 117 -2.56 -1.24 2.41
N LEU A 118 -3.20 -1.41 3.56
CA LEU A 118 -3.44 -2.72 4.17
C LEU A 118 -4.92 -3.10 4.09
N VAL A 119 -5.25 -4.06 3.22
CA VAL A 119 -6.57 -4.68 3.20
C VAL A 119 -6.78 -5.50 4.47
N THR A 120 -8.03 -5.59 4.96
CA THR A 120 -8.37 -6.50 6.05
C THR A 120 -8.02 -7.95 5.69
N PRO A 121 -7.57 -8.77 6.67
CA PRO A 121 -7.44 -10.21 6.45
C PRO A 121 -8.69 -10.78 5.79
N TYR A 122 -8.54 -11.35 4.62
CA TYR A 122 -9.60 -11.96 3.83
C TYR A 122 -9.66 -13.47 4.08
N TYR A 123 -10.80 -14.11 3.78
CA TYR A 123 -11.03 -15.54 3.89
C TYR A 123 -11.18 -16.06 5.34
N ASN A 124 -10.25 -15.79 6.26
CA ASN A 124 -10.19 -16.36 7.62
C ASN A 124 -11.04 -15.60 8.66
N LYS A 125 -11.82 -14.59 8.27
CA LYS A 125 -12.87 -13.91 9.06
C LYS A 125 -12.39 -13.46 10.45
N ALA A 126 -11.36 -12.62 10.49
CA ALA A 126 -10.80 -12.11 11.74
C ALA A 126 -11.85 -11.37 12.60
N THR A 127 -11.75 -11.53 13.93
CA THR A 127 -12.53 -10.73 14.89
C THR A 127 -11.98 -9.30 14.98
N GLN A 128 -12.76 -8.36 15.57
CA GLN A 128 -12.27 -6.99 15.79
C GLN A 128 -10.99 -6.93 16.64
N LYS A 129 -10.91 -7.77 17.67
CA LYS A 129 -9.69 -7.91 18.48
C LYS A 129 -8.52 -8.44 17.64
N GLY A 130 -8.80 -9.44 16.79
CA GLY A 130 -7.81 -9.97 15.85
C GLY A 130 -7.32 -8.91 14.85
N LEU A 131 -8.21 -8.05 14.32
CA LEU A 131 -7.83 -6.93 13.45
C LEU A 131 -6.89 -5.96 14.17
N ILE A 132 -7.20 -5.59 15.42
CA ILE A 132 -6.33 -4.70 16.20
C ILE A 132 -4.95 -5.33 16.36
N GLN A 133 -4.87 -6.60 16.75
CA GLN A 133 -3.58 -7.30 16.92
C GLN A 133 -2.81 -7.41 15.61
N HIS A 134 -3.49 -7.75 14.51
CA HIS A 134 -2.91 -7.85 13.16
C HIS A 134 -2.27 -6.54 12.73
N TYR A 135 -3.04 -5.45 12.72
CA TYR A 135 -2.54 -4.16 12.28
C TYR A 135 -1.48 -3.57 13.21
N THR A 136 -1.62 -3.78 14.54
CA THR A 136 -0.59 -3.33 15.48
C THR A 136 0.73 -4.08 15.26
N ALA A 137 0.70 -5.39 14.98
CA ALA A 137 1.91 -6.16 14.69
C ALA A 137 2.61 -5.65 13.42
N ILE A 138 1.85 -5.30 12.37
CA ILE A 138 2.41 -4.75 11.14
C ILE A 138 2.97 -3.34 11.41
N ALA A 139 2.21 -2.48 12.09
CA ALA A 139 2.63 -1.11 12.41
C ALA A 139 3.92 -1.07 13.23
N ASN A 140 4.12 -2.03 14.12
CA ASN A 140 5.35 -2.14 14.92
C ASN A 140 6.58 -2.65 14.13
N SER A 141 6.39 -3.10 12.89
CA SER A 141 7.47 -3.63 12.05
C SER A 141 8.02 -2.62 11.03
N VAL A 142 7.37 -1.48 10.88
CA VAL A 142 7.71 -0.44 9.89
C VAL A 142 7.50 0.96 10.45
N ASP A 143 8.17 1.94 9.84
CA ASP A 143 8.04 3.36 10.18
C ASP A 143 7.15 4.14 9.19
N LEU A 144 6.48 3.43 8.27
CA LEU A 144 5.64 4.04 7.26
C LEU A 144 4.20 4.27 7.75
N PRO A 145 3.55 5.35 7.30
CA PRO A 145 2.12 5.53 7.52
C PRO A 145 1.31 4.40 6.89
N ILE A 146 0.24 3.99 7.58
CA ILE A 146 -0.64 2.89 7.15
C ILE A 146 -2.03 3.42 6.85
N ILE A 147 -2.56 3.06 5.67
CA ILE A 147 -3.94 3.29 5.26
C ILE A 147 -4.70 1.97 5.41
N LEU A 148 -5.73 1.95 6.24
CA LEU A 148 -6.59 0.79 6.41
C LEU A 148 -7.58 0.68 5.25
N TYR A 149 -7.57 -0.44 4.54
CA TYR A 149 -8.49 -0.70 3.44
C TYR A 149 -9.59 -1.68 3.86
N ASN A 150 -10.81 -1.17 3.95
CA ASN A 150 -11.98 -1.92 4.36
C ASN A 150 -12.91 -2.19 3.17
N VAL A 151 -13.01 -3.45 2.75
CA VAL A 151 -13.83 -3.88 1.60
C VAL A 151 -14.60 -5.17 1.95
N PRO A 152 -15.65 -5.08 2.79
CA PRO A 152 -16.34 -6.25 3.35
C PRO A 152 -16.90 -7.21 2.30
N SER A 153 -17.30 -6.71 1.14
CA SER A 153 -17.81 -7.52 0.03
C SER A 153 -16.78 -8.50 -0.55
N ARG A 154 -15.48 -8.19 -0.41
CA ARG A 154 -14.37 -9.05 -0.89
C ARG A 154 -13.74 -9.85 0.22
N THR A 155 -13.67 -9.31 1.43
CA THR A 155 -12.93 -9.92 2.54
C THR A 155 -13.81 -10.72 3.48
N GLY A 156 -15.12 -10.47 3.52
CA GLY A 156 -16.04 -11.03 4.51
C GLY A 156 -15.85 -10.45 5.91
N VAL A 157 -15.05 -9.39 6.06
CA VAL A 157 -14.73 -8.72 7.33
C VAL A 157 -14.96 -7.22 7.19
N ASN A 158 -15.60 -6.63 8.18
CA ASN A 158 -15.82 -5.19 8.27
C ASN A 158 -15.07 -4.61 9.48
N ILE A 159 -14.25 -3.60 9.24
CA ILE A 159 -13.62 -2.81 10.32
C ILE A 159 -14.72 -1.90 10.91
N LEU A 160 -15.05 -2.12 12.19
CA LEU A 160 -16.00 -1.25 12.86
C LEU A 160 -15.37 0.11 13.21
N PRO A 161 -16.16 1.20 13.27
CA PRO A 161 -15.64 2.53 13.59
C PRO A 161 -14.79 2.56 14.88
N ARG A 162 -15.23 1.86 15.93
CA ARG A 162 -14.49 1.74 17.19
C ARG A 162 -13.10 1.10 17.01
N THR A 163 -12.98 0.13 16.10
CA THR A 163 -11.72 -0.54 15.79
C THR A 163 -10.77 0.42 15.07
N ALA A 164 -11.27 1.14 14.08
CA ALA A 164 -10.49 2.17 13.38
C ALA A 164 -10.00 3.26 14.35
N VAL A 165 -10.88 3.75 15.24
CA VAL A 165 -10.49 4.74 16.26
C VAL A 165 -9.43 4.19 17.22
N THR A 166 -9.52 2.92 17.62
CA THR A 166 -8.50 2.28 18.48
C THR A 166 -7.15 2.25 17.78
N LEU A 167 -7.12 1.84 16.50
CA LEU A 167 -5.88 1.78 15.71
C LEU A 167 -5.28 3.16 15.46
N ALA A 168 -6.10 4.18 15.24
CA ALA A 168 -5.62 5.54 15.00
C ALA A 168 -5.02 6.23 16.24
N LYS A 169 -5.21 5.67 17.44
CA LYS A 169 -4.68 6.22 18.71
C LYS A 169 -3.37 5.56 19.15
N ASN A 170 -2.99 4.47 18.51
CA ASN A 170 -1.77 3.73 18.78
C ASN A 170 -0.65 4.21 17.87
#